data_7a288e19137d808daabc6c45f81f92db
#
_entry.id   7a288e19137d808daabc6c45f81f92db
#
_cell.length_a   1.000
_cell.length_b   1.000
_cell.length_c   1.000
_cell.angle_alpha   90.00
_cell.angle_beta   90.00
_cell.angle_gamma   90.00
#
_symmetry.space_group_name_H-M   'P 1'
#
loop_
_entity.id
_entity.type
_entity.pdbx_description
1 polymer ?
#
loop_
_entity_poly.entity_id
_entity_poly.type
_entity_poly.pdbx_seq_one_letter_code
_entity_poly.pdbx_strand_id
1 'polypeptide(L)'
;MADLHIRCRILALFICASLCPTAGYAGELQVGFAQLAITPEIVDQWVDVNDDAQFDPDIDEWTDLNGNGVFDPVWIAGFQKQRAAQGVKDDLMAVAVVIDDGNRRIAIVATDTIGLMRKFVLEVRGSVPSDWGIDYLMVHATHNHEGPDTQGLWGPGFFTSGVDSDYMLSLQRAILTAVESAIDNLEPAELSIARIKTDPLTPIKDKRKPIVIDEDIRALLFRRPDQSVIGTLVNFGIHVELAWDKNLLLTSDIAGYLRNGVSEGIYYDNELRMPGLGGTTLWLTGNIG
;
A
#
# COMPACT_ATOMS: atom_id res chain seq x y z
N MET A 1 9.84 42.27 7.85
CA MET A 1 11.08 41.48 7.76
C MET A 1 11.33 40.91 9.15
N ALA A 2 10.93 39.71 9.42
CA ALA A 2 11.17 39.03 10.68
C ALA A 2 11.65 37.62 10.31
N ASP A 3 12.95 37.39 10.58
CA ASP A 3 13.64 36.12 10.38
C ASP A 3 13.03 35.03 11.27
N LEU A 4 12.46 34.02 10.66
CA LEU A 4 12.01 32.83 11.35
C LEU A 4 13.07 31.72 11.19
N HIS A 5 14.09 31.76 12.03
CA HIS A 5 15.04 30.65 12.18
C HIS A 5 14.41 29.50 12.97
N ILE A 6 13.82 28.55 12.28
CA ILE A 6 13.45 27.25 12.85
C ILE A 6 14.75 26.43 12.95
N ARG A 7 15.31 26.39 14.15
CA ARG A 7 16.44 25.48 14.49
C ARG A 7 15.87 24.07 14.65
N CYS A 8 16.00 23.25 13.61
CA CYS A 8 15.78 21.82 13.69
C CYS A 8 16.86 21.20 14.58
N ARG A 9 16.54 20.85 15.83
CA ARG A 9 17.41 20.07 16.71
C ARG A 9 17.26 18.60 16.34
N ILE A 10 18.17 18.08 15.53
CA ILE A 10 18.31 16.65 15.29
C ILE A 10 18.82 16.02 16.59
N LEU A 11 17.95 15.30 17.27
CA LEU A 11 18.30 14.47 18.41
C LEU A 11 18.74 13.11 17.86
N ALA A 12 20.05 12.89 17.76
CA ALA A 12 20.62 11.57 17.48
C ALA A 12 20.36 10.67 18.70
N LEU A 13 19.37 9.81 18.63
CA LEU A 13 19.10 8.80 19.65
C LEU A 13 20.04 7.61 19.40
N PHE A 14 21.07 7.47 20.21
CA PHE A 14 21.82 6.21 20.35
C PHE A 14 20.92 5.18 21.04
N ILE A 15 20.44 4.18 20.30
CA ILE A 15 19.74 3.04 20.86
C ILE A 15 20.79 2.09 21.43
N CYS A 16 20.89 2.05 22.74
CA CYS A 16 21.63 1.01 23.47
C CYS A 16 20.78 -0.28 23.45
N ALA A 17 21.05 -1.20 22.55
CA ALA A 17 20.43 -2.51 22.51
C ALA A 17 21.00 -3.35 23.65
N SER A 18 20.19 -3.61 24.68
CA SER A 18 20.48 -4.62 25.70
C SER A 18 20.34 -5.99 25.07
N LEU A 19 21.45 -6.67 24.82
CA LEU A 19 21.50 -8.07 24.43
C LEU A 19 20.99 -8.94 25.58
N CYS A 20 19.79 -9.46 25.46
CA CYS A 20 19.30 -10.58 26.24
C CYS A 20 19.48 -11.86 25.41
N PRO A 21 20.39 -12.78 25.75
CA PRO A 21 20.51 -14.02 25.01
C PRO A 21 19.40 -14.98 25.46
N THR A 22 18.37 -15.15 24.65
CA THR A 22 17.47 -16.29 24.76
C THR A 22 17.96 -17.37 23.79
N ALA A 23 18.62 -18.39 24.31
CA ALA A 23 18.90 -19.61 23.57
C ALA A 23 17.57 -20.36 23.37
N GLY A 24 16.95 -20.17 22.24
CA GLY A 24 15.90 -21.02 21.68
C GLY A 24 16.41 -21.56 20.35
N TYR A 25 16.14 -22.80 20.04
CA TYR A 25 16.35 -23.39 18.73
C TYR A 25 15.51 -22.60 17.70
N ALA A 26 16.03 -21.48 17.25
CA ALA A 26 15.51 -20.80 16.10
C ALA A 26 16.30 -21.32 14.90
N GLY A 27 15.65 -21.87 13.91
CA GLY A 27 16.20 -21.96 12.57
C GLY A 27 16.70 -20.55 12.19
N GLU A 28 17.64 -20.46 11.29
CA GLU A 28 18.14 -19.17 10.80
C GLU A 28 16.96 -18.40 10.15
N LEU A 29 16.62 -17.23 10.71
CA LEU A 29 15.54 -16.41 10.18
C LEU A 29 15.86 -16.04 8.73
N GLN A 30 14.95 -16.36 7.82
CA GLN A 30 15.01 -15.95 6.43
C GLN A 30 13.85 -15.04 6.08
N VAL A 31 14.13 -14.04 5.27
CA VAL A 31 13.10 -13.08 4.84
C VAL A 31 13.31 -12.73 3.38
N GLY A 32 12.22 -12.72 2.61
CA GLY A 32 12.24 -12.27 1.22
C GLY A 32 11.13 -11.25 0.99
N PHE A 33 11.43 -10.24 0.21
CA PHE A 33 10.49 -9.20 -0.22
C PHE A 33 10.35 -9.23 -1.74
N ALA A 34 9.16 -8.88 -2.21
CA ALA A 34 8.91 -8.59 -3.61
C ALA A 34 7.79 -7.57 -3.77
N GLN A 35 7.75 -6.90 -4.90
CA GLN A 35 6.67 -5.98 -5.25
C GLN A 35 6.31 -6.12 -6.72
N LEU A 36 5.04 -5.95 -7.03
CA LEU A 36 4.50 -6.06 -8.38
C LEU A 36 3.45 -4.96 -8.60
N ALA A 37 3.48 -4.32 -9.76
CA ALA A 37 2.45 -3.36 -10.14
C ALA A 37 1.10 -4.06 -10.35
N ILE A 38 0.04 -3.45 -9.83
CA ILE A 38 -1.35 -3.89 -9.95
C ILE A 38 -2.24 -2.81 -10.56
N THR A 39 -1.62 -1.81 -11.20
CA THR A 39 -2.33 -0.73 -11.88
C THR A 39 -3.09 -1.31 -13.07
N PRO A 40 -4.43 -1.13 -13.16
CA PRO A 40 -5.16 -1.56 -14.33
C PRO A 40 -4.84 -0.66 -15.53
N GLU A 41 -5.01 -1.21 -16.73
CA GLU A 41 -4.98 -0.41 -17.95
C GLU A 41 -6.23 0.49 -18.01
N ILE A 42 -6.05 1.73 -18.40
CA ILE A 42 -7.16 2.64 -18.70
C ILE A 42 -7.43 2.52 -20.19
N VAL A 43 -8.52 1.84 -20.50
CA VAL A 43 -8.87 1.48 -21.88
C VAL A 43 -9.45 2.67 -22.64
N ASP A 44 -10.39 3.40 -22.01
CA ASP A 44 -11.06 4.53 -22.62
C ASP A 44 -10.74 5.84 -21.91
N GLN A 45 -10.92 6.94 -22.62
CA GLN A 45 -10.70 8.28 -22.09
C GLN A 45 -11.99 9.07 -22.05
N TRP A 46 -12.10 9.96 -21.08
CA TRP A 46 -13.25 10.86 -20.94
C TRP A 46 -12.83 12.24 -20.46
N VAL A 47 -13.70 13.21 -20.64
CA VAL A 47 -13.50 14.61 -20.23
C VAL A 47 -14.60 15.00 -19.24
N ASP A 48 -14.20 15.39 -18.04
CA ASP A 48 -15.09 15.96 -17.01
C ASP A 48 -15.46 17.40 -17.42
N VAL A 49 -16.61 17.55 -18.06
CA VAL A 49 -17.02 18.83 -18.67
C VAL A 49 -17.49 19.86 -17.63
N ASN A 50 -18.07 19.37 -16.53
CA ASN A 50 -18.65 20.21 -15.48
C ASN A 50 -17.80 20.30 -14.21
N ASP A 51 -16.61 19.66 -14.19
CA ASP A 51 -15.65 19.67 -13.08
C ASP A 51 -16.25 19.14 -11.76
N ASP A 52 -17.09 18.10 -11.85
CA ASP A 52 -17.68 17.47 -10.68
C ASP A 52 -17.00 16.17 -10.26
N ALA A 53 -16.05 15.67 -11.06
CA ALA A 53 -15.32 14.42 -10.90
C ALA A 53 -16.24 13.18 -10.90
N GLN A 54 -17.31 13.21 -11.66
CA GLN A 54 -18.26 12.13 -11.85
C GLN A 54 -18.58 12.00 -13.33
N PHE A 55 -18.46 10.82 -13.88
CA PHE A 55 -18.82 10.57 -15.27
C PHE A 55 -20.34 10.49 -15.42
N ASP A 56 -20.91 11.41 -16.22
CA ASP A 56 -22.31 11.41 -16.65
C ASP A 56 -22.37 11.35 -18.18
N PRO A 57 -22.88 10.27 -18.79
CA PRO A 57 -22.93 10.11 -20.24
C PRO A 57 -23.82 11.15 -20.96
N ASP A 58 -24.68 11.87 -20.24
CA ASP A 58 -25.51 12.94 -20.79
C ASP A 58 -24.79 14.31 -20.80
N ILE A 59 -23.65 14.45 -20.11
CA ILE A 59 -22.88 15.67 -19.93
C ILE A 59 -21.46 15.54 -20.49
N ASP A 60 -20.80 14.42 -20.16
CA ASP A 60 -19.39 14.19 -20.40
C ASP A 60 -19.14 13.52 -21.75
N GLU A 61 -18.02 13.88 -22.37
CA GLU A 61 -17.55 13.28 -23.60
C GLU A 61 -16.58 12.14 -23.31
N TRP A 62 -16.66 11.06 -24.05
CA TRP A 62 -15.70 9.97 -23.96
C TRP A 62 -15.25 9.48 -25.33
N THR A 63 -14.09 8.84 -25.37
CA THR A 63 -13.47 8.31 -26.58
C THR A 63 -13.28 6.81 -26.42
N ASP A 64 -13.91 6.05 -27.32
CA ASP A 64 -13.74 4.60 -27.46
C ASP A 64 -12.39 4.31 -28.13
N LEU A 65 -11.38 3.95 -27.35
CA LEU A 65 -10.04 3.68 -27.85
C LEU A 65 -9.84 2.23 -28.30
N ASN A 66 -10.65 1.30 -27.77
CA ASN A 66 -10.59 -0.11 -28.17
C ASN A 66 -11.55 -0.47 -29.32
N GLY A 67 -12.47 0.42 -29.67
CA GLY A 67 -13.40 0.28 -30.80
C GLY A 67 -14.54 -0.70 -30.56
N ASN A 68 -14.90 -0.96 -29.31
CA ASN A 68 -15.95 -1.92 -28.95
C ASN A 68 -17.36 -1.28 -28.85
N GLY A 69 -17.46 0.06 -28.86
CA GLY A 69 -18.69 0.82 -28.79
C GLY A 69 -19.30 0.97 -27.39
N VAL A 70 -18.54 0.61 -26.36
CA VAL A 70 -18.93 0.70 -24.94
C VAL A 70 -17.87 1.48 -24.17
N PHE A 71 -18.28 2.29 -23.20
CA PHE A 71 -17.33 2.95 -22.30
C PHE A 71 -16.83 1.95 -21.24
N ASP A 72 -15.51 1.73 -21.20
CA ASP A 72 -14.81 0.80 -20.33
C ASP A 72 -14.01 1.54 -19.24
N PRO A 73 -14.68 2.09 -18.22
CA PRO A 73 -14.01 2.87 -17.18
C PRO A 73 -13.38 2.00 -16.10
N VAL A 74 -12.29 2.48 -15.54
CA VAL A 74 -11.83 2.07 -14.21
C VAL A 74 -12.49 2.97 -13.17
N TRP A 75 -13.44 2.44 -12.41
CA TRP A 75 -14.11 3.19 -11.34
C TRP A 75 -13.22 3.31 -10.12
N ILE A 76 -12.90 4.54 -9.71
CA ILE A 76 -12.05 4.83 -8.55
C ILE A 76 -12.91 4.73 -7.28
N ALA A 77 -12.41 3.98 -6.29
CA ALA A 77 -13.06 3.81 -4.99
C ALA A 77 -12.83 5.00 -4.04
N GLY A 78 -13.56 5.04 -2.95
CA GLY A 78 -13.24 5.82 -1.74
C GLY A 78 -14.12 7.02 -1.46
N PHE A 79 -14.60 7.74 -2.46
CA PHE A 79 -15.43 8.93 -2.29
C PHE A 79 -16.80 8.79 -2.98
N GLN A 80 -17.15 9.69 -3.91
CA GLN A 80 -18.39 9.63 -4.65
C GLN A 80 -18.39 8.48 -5.69
N LYS A 81 -19.58 8.09 -6.12
CA LYS A 81 -19.78 7.18 -7.24
C LYS A 81 -19.45 7.86 -8.57
N GLN A 82 -19.37 7.05 -9.63
CA GLN A 82 -19.14 7.54 -11.00
C GLN A 82 -17.79 8.22 -11.21
N ARG A 83 -16.86 8.10 -10.28
CA ARG A 83 -15.50 8.64 -10.40
C ARG A 83 -14.67 7.70 -11.28
N ALA A 84 -14.71 7.92 -12.59
CA ALA A 84 -13.94 7.16 -13.56
C ALA A 84 -12.50 7.71 -13.68
N ALA A 85 -11.51 6.81 -13.78
CA ALA A 85 -10.12 7.22 -13.93
C ALA A 85 -9.85 7.85 -15.31
N GLN A 86 -9.12 8.96 -15.34
CA GLN A 86 -8.65 9.60 -16.56
C GLN A 86 -7.19 9.30 -16.89
N GLY A 87 -6.46 8.68 -15.96
CA GLY A 87 -5.03 8.39 -16.13
C GLY A 87 -4.41 7.78 -14.90
N VAL A 88 -3.10 7.62 -14.94
CA VAL A 88 -2.27 7.08 -13.87
C VAL A 88 -1.23 8.12 -13.50
N LYS A 89 -1.12 8.44 -12.22
CA LYS A 89 -0.08 9.32 -11.67
C LYS A 89 1.15 8.52 -11.26
N ASP A 90 0.93 7.40 -10.58
CA ASP A 90 1.96 6.43 -10.16
C ASP A 90 1.32 5.05 -9.98
N ASP A 91 2.17 4.02 -10.03
CA ASP A 91 1.70 2.64 -9.98
C ASP A 91 1.11 2.27 -8.61
N LEU A 92 -0.01 1.56 -8.68
CA LEU A 92 -0.56 0.80 -7.57
C LEU A 92 0.25 -0.48 -7.40
N MET A 93 0.55 -0.88 -6.17
CA MET A 93 1.44 -2.00 -5.90
C MET A 93 0.78 -3.10 -5.06
N ALA A 94 1.16 -4.34 -5.34
CA ALA A 94 1.13 -5.44 -4.39
C ALA A 94 2.54 -5.65 -3.86
N VAL A 95 2.74 -5.48 -2.55
CA VAL A 95 4.04 -5.68 -1.91
C VAL A 95 3.93 -6.87 -0.97
N ALA A 96 4.81 -7.86 -1.16
CA ALA A 96 4.85 -9.08 -0.37
C ALA A 96 6.11 -9.16 0.50
N VAL A 97 5.97 -9.74 1.67
CA VAL A 97 7.06 -10.22 2.50
C VAL A 97 6.78 -11.66 2.91
N VAL A 98 7.77 -12.51 2.79
CA VAL A 98 7.76 -13.89 3.32
C VAL A 98 8.78 -13.97 4.44
N ILE A 99 8.36 -14.48 5.60
CA ILE A 99 9.18 -14.65 6.79
C ILE A 99 9.17 -16.12 7.16
N ASP A 100 10.35 -16.72 7.28
CA ASP A 100 10.56 -18.12 7.60
C ASP A 100 11.55 -18.23 8.78
N ASP A 101 11.13 -18.83 9.89
CA ASP A 101 11.98 -19.05 11.08
C ASP A 101 12.52 -20.48 11.16
N GLY A 102 12.39 -21.26 10.07
CA GLY A 102 12.74 -22.66 9.99
C GLY A 102 11.69 -23.62 10.54
N ASN A 103 10.66 -23.12 11.23
CA ASN A 103 9.53 -23.91 11.73
C ASN A 103 8.19 -23.45 11.14
N ARG A 104 8.08 -22.18 10.86
CA ARG A 104 6.88 -21.54 10.30
C ARG A 104 7.28 -20.59 9.18
N ARG A 105 6.49 -20.62 8.13
CA ARG A 105 6.59 -19.68 7.02
C ARG A 105 5.29 -18.92 6.87
N ILE A 106 5.36 -17.61 7.02
CA ILE A 106 4.21 -16.72 6.85
C ILE A 106 4.45 -15.77 5.69
N ALA A 107 3.39 -15.45 4.95
CA ALA A 107 3.40 -14.42 3.92
C ALA A 107 2.45 -13.29 4.30
N ILE A 108 2.86 -12.07 4.06
CA ILE A 108 2.03 -10.87 4.20
C ILE A 108 2.10 -10.11 2.89
N VAL A 109 0.94 -9.81 2.29
CA VAL A 109 0.85 -8.99 1.08
C VAL A 109 -0.03 -7.79 1.36
N ALA A 110 0.46 -6.60 1.08
CA ALA A 110 -0.32 -5.37 1.07
C ALA A 110 -0.58 -4.92 -0.37
N THR A 111 -1.82 -4.59 -0.70
CA THR A 111 -2.24 -4.10 -2.01
C THR A 111 -2.76 -2.68 -1.90
N ASP A 112 -2.46 -1.81 -2.89
CA ASP A 112 -2.97 -0.44 -2.94
C ASP A 112 -4.42 -0.41 -3.43
N THR A 113 -5.30 -1.00 -2.65
CA THR A 113 -6.75 -1.08 -2.86
C THR A 113 -7.49 -0.51 -1.65
N ILE A 114 -8.74 -0.11 -1.85
CA ILE A 114 -9.61 0.41 -0.76
C ILE A 114 -9.91 -0.67 0.29
N GLY A 115 -10.08 -1.91 -0.15
CA GLY A 115 -10.41 -3.05 0.68
C GLY A 115 -10.66 -4.27 -0.16
N LEU A 116 -10.59 -5.45 0.47
CA LEU A 116 -10.81 -6.72 -0.22
C LEU A 116 -11.91 -7.51 0.49
N MET A 117 -12.89 -7.95 -0.28
CA MET A 117 -13.97 -8.78 0.25
C MET A 117 -13.43 -10.13 0.75
N ARG A 118 -13.99 -10.62 1.87
CA ARG A 118 -13.59 -11.90 2.47
C ARG A 118 -13.56 -13.06 1.46
N LYS A 119 -14.54 -13.10 0.54
CA LYS A 119 -14.59 -14.13 -0.49
C LYS A 119 -13.33 -14.14 -1.35
N PHE A 120 -12.92 -12.98 -1.86
CA PHE A 120 -11.71 -12.84 -2.65
C PHE A 120 -10.44 -13.27 -1.88
N VAL A 121 -10.30 -12.83 -0.61
CA VAL A 121 -9.17 -13.23 0.23
C VAL A 121 -9.11 -14.74 0.44
N LEU A 122 -10.26 -15.42 0.58
CA LEU A 122 -10.32 -16.87 0.70
C LEU A 122 -9.96 -17.57 -0.62
N GLU A 123 -10.35 -17.02 -1.77
CA GLU A 123 -9.96 -17.51 -3.09
C GLU A 123 -8.45 -17.40 -3.31
N VAL A 124 -7.84 -16.25 -2.96
CA VAL A 124 -6.38 -16.08 -2.99
C VAL A 124 -5.69 -17.14 -2.11
N ARG A 125 -6.13 -17.29 -0.86
CA ARG A 125 -5.57 -18.28 0.07
C ARG A 125 -5.72 -19.72 -0.42
N GLY A 126 -6.86 -20.04 -1.02
CA GLY A 126 -7.15 -21.36 -1.60
C GLY A 126 -6.32 -21.67 -2.84
N SER A 127 -5.75 -20.65 -3.47
CA SER A 127 -4.90 -20.76 -4.67
C SER A 127 -3.39 -20.85 -4.36
N VAL A 128 -3.00 -20.76 -3.08
CA VAL A 128 -1.60 -20.90 -2.68
C VAL A 128 -1.16 -22.36 -2.90
N PRO A 129 -0.11 -22.62 -3.71
CA PRO A 129 0.43 -23.96 -3.89
C PRO A 129 0.95 -24.57 -2.58
N SER A 130 0.66 -25.83 -2.33
CA SER A 130 1.04 -26.51 -1.08
C SER A 130 2.56 -26.68 -0.90
N ASP A 131 3.30 -26.73 -2.00
CA ASP A 131 4.75 -26.83 -2.04
C ASP A 131 5.48 -25.52 -1.68
N TRP A 132 4.78 -24.40 -1.64
CA TRP A 132 5.35 -23.14 -1.12
C TRP A 132 5.60 -23.18 0.40
N GLY A 133 4.98 -24.12 1.10
CA GLY A 133 5.16 -24.29 2.54
C GLY A 133 4.66 -23.10 3.38
N ILE A 134 3.72 -22.32 2.87
CA ILE A 134 3.12 -21.18 3.59
C ILE A 134 2.12 -21.70 4.62
N ASP A 135 2.42 -21.49 5.91
CA ASP A 135 1.49 -21.81 7.02
C ASP A 135 0.31 -20.81 7.08
N TYR A 136 0.57 -19.55 6.74
CA TYR A 136 -0.45 -18.49 6.77
C TYR A 136 -0.13 -17.39 5.77
N LEU A 137 -1.14 -17.01 4.97
CA LEU A 137 -1.10 -15.84 4.09
C LEU A 137 -2.05 -14.76 4.64
N MET A 138 -1.51 -13.59 4.97
CA MET A 138 -2.26 -12.38 5.22
C MET A 138 -2.32 -11.55 3.94
N VAL A 139 -3.54 -11.23 3.48
CA VAL A 139 -3.77 -10.27 2.39
C VAL A 139 -4.40 -9.03 3.02
N HIS A 140 -3.75 -7.90 2.82
CA HIS A 140 -4.07 -6.61 3.40
C HIS A 140 -4.33 -5.57 2.31
N ALA A 141 -5.27 -4.66 2.52
CA ALA A 141 -5.49 -3.48 1.69
C ALA A 141 -4.94 -2.25 2.40
N THR A 142 -4.21 -1.39 1.70
CA THR A 142 -3.68 -0.14 2.28
C THR A 142 -4.77 0.88 2.60
N HIS A 143 -6.00 0.60 2.20
CA HIS A 143 -7.17 1.48 2.25
C HIS A 143 -7.02 2.71 1.35
N ASN A 144 -6.43 2.49 0.19
CA ASN A 144 -6.20 3.53 -0.82
C ASN A 144 -7.51 3.97 -1.48
N HIS A 145 -7.82 5.27 -1.43
CA HIS A 145 -9.01 5.88 -2.03
C HIS A 145 -8.80 6.31 -3.49
N GLU A 146 -7.67 5.97 -4.10
CA GLU A 146 -7.29 6.36 -5.45
C GLU A 146 -6.98 5.13 -6.33
N GLY A 147 -7.49 3.97 -5.94
CA GLY A 147 -7.41 2.72 -6.67
C GLY A 147 -8.77 2.25 -7.19
N PRO A 148 -8.80 1.17 -7.99
CA PRO A 148 -10.04 0.61 -8.56
C PRO A 148 -11.03 0.16 -7.48
N ASP A 149 -12.33 0.18 -7.83
CA ASP A 149 -13.38 -0.42 -6.99
C ASP A 149 -13.21 -1.93 -6.91
N THR A 150 -12.81 -2.42 -5.74
CA THR A 150 -12.65 -3.85 -5.42
C THR A 150 -13.78 -4.40 -4.53
N GLN A 151 -14.75 -3.56 -4.19
CA GLN A 151 -15.85 -3.91 -3.27
C GLN A 151 -17.25 -3.78 -3.88
N GLY A 152 -17.38 -3.13 -5.05
CA GLY A 152 -18.65 -2.95 -5.76
C GLY A 152 -19.48 -1.78 -5.25
N LEU A 153 -18.85 -0.79 -4.61
CA LEU A 153 -19.55 0.32 -3.99
C LEU A 153 -19.47 1.62 -4.81
N TRP A 154 -18.54 1.74 -5.75
CA TRP A 154 -18.22 2.99 -6.46
C TRP A 154 -18.46 2.94 -7.98
N GLY A 155 -19.38 2.09 -8.44
CA GLY A 155 -19.73 1.97 -9.85
C GLY A 155 -20.56 3.13 -10.42
N PRO A 156 -21.10 2.93 -11.65
CA PRO A 156 -21.80 3.98 -12.40
C PRO A 156 -23.16 4.37 -11.84
N GLY A 157 -23.63 3.72 -10.78
CA GLY A 157 -24.91 4.01 -10.18
C GLY A 157 -25.09 3.37 -8.82
N PHE A 158 -26.25 3.66 -8.21
CA PHE A 158 -26.50 3.24 -6.82
C PHE A 158 -26.54 1.72 -6.64
N PHE A 159 -27.01 0.99 -7.66
CA PHE A 159 -27.17 -0.46 -7.62
C PHE A 159 -26.23 -1.21 -8.59
N THR A 160 -25.28 -0.51 -9.19
CA THR A 160 -24.35 -1.08 -10.16
C THR A 160 -22.95 -1.11 -9.58
N SER A 161 -22.36 -2.30 -9.57
CA SER A 161 -20.99 -2.52 -9.12
C SER A 161 -19.99 -1.87 -10.05
N GLY A 162 -18.92 -1.29 -9.50
CA GLY A 162 -17.76 -0.81 -10.25
C GLY A 162 -16.64 -1.83 -10.35
N VAL A 163 -16.84 -3.04 -9.82
CA VAL A 163 -15.81 -4.09 -9.85
C VAL A 163 -15.67 -4.64 -11.27
N ASP A 164 -14.45 -4.57 -11.77
CA ASP A 164 -14.01 -5.29 -12.96
C ASP A 164 -13.53 -6.69 -12.57
N SER A 165 -14.17 -7.72 -13.12
CA SER A 165 -13.86 -9.12 -12.83
C SER A 165 -12.49 -9.56 -13.37
N ASP A 166 -12.06 -9.02 -14.50
CA ASP A 166 -10.78 -9.35 -15.12
C ASP A 166 -9.63 -8.69 -14.35
N TYR A 167 -9.85 -7.47 -13.86
CA TYR A 167 -8.94 -6.82 -12.91
C TYR A 167 -8.80 -7.65 -11.63
N MET A 168 -9.91 -8.13 -11.05
CA MET A 168 -9.85 -8.95 -9.83
C MET A 168 -9.08 -10.26 -10.04
N LEU A 169 -9.22 -10.91 -11.19
CA LEU A 169 -8.42 -12.08 -11.55
C LEU A 169 -6.94 -11.74 -11.72
N SER A 170 -6.64 -10.59 -12.31
CA SER A 170 -5.26 -10.09 -12.46
C SER A 170 -4.65 -9.74 -11.11
N LEU A 171 -5.41 -9.10 -10.23
CA LEU A 171 -5.00 -8.80 -8.85
C LEU A 171 -4.68 -10.09 -8.06
N GLN A 172 -5.52 -11.14 -8.18
CA GLN A 172 -5.25 -12.42 -7.54
C GLN A 172 -3.92 -13.02 -8.02
N ARG A 173 -3.68 -13.02 -9.34
CA ARG A 173 -2.41 -13.52 -9.92
C ARG A 173 -1.23 -12.68 -9.43
N ALA A 174 -1.36 -11.37 -9.42
CA ALA A 174 -0.30 -10.47 -8.97
C ALA A 174 0.07 -10.70 -7.50
N ILE A 175 -0.93 -10.91 -6.61
CA ILE A 175 -0.71 -11.25 -5.20
C ILE A 175 0.09 -12.56 -5.10
N LEU A 176 -0.31 -13.61 -5.83
CA LEU A 176 0.39 -14.91 -5.79
C LEU A 176 1.80 -14.80 -6.36
N THR A 177 1.98 -14.10 -7.49
CA THR A 177 3.30 -13.87 -8.09
C THR A 177 4.22 -13.07 -7.15
N ALA A 178 3.69 -12.07 -6.43
CA ALA A 178 4.48 -11.32 -5.44
C ALA A 178 4.92 -12.23 -4.28
N VAL A 179 4.06 -13.14 -3.82
CA VAL A 179 4.42 -14.13 -2.77
C VAL A 179 5.49 -15.10 -3.29
N GLU A 180 5.31 -15.66 -4.49
CA GLU A 180 6.28 -16.56 -5.12
C GLU A 180 7.66 -15.90 -5.26
N SER A 181 7.69 -14.69 -5.80
CA SER A 181 8.92 -13.91 -5.92
C SER A 181 9.56 -13.59 -4.56
N ALA A 182 8.75 -13.37 -3.52
CA ALA A 182 9.27 -13.18 -2.17
C ALA A 182 9.85 -14.48 -1.58
N ILE A 183 9.28 -15.66 -1.92
CA ILE A 183 9.86 -16.96 -1.56
C ILE A 183 11.22 -17.16 -2.26
N ASP A 184 11.30 -16.85 -3.54
CA ASP A 184 12.54 -16.96 -4.32
C ASP A 184 13.65 -16.03 -3.80
N ASN A 185 13.27 -14.93 -3.15
CA ASN A 185 14.15 -13.94 -2.55
C ASN A 185 14.47 -14.22 -1.07
N LEU A 186 14.11 -15.38 -0.52
CA LEU A 186 14.43 -15.72 0.88
C LEU A 186 15.94 -15.74 1.10
N GLU A 187 16.39 -14.96 2.08
CA GLU A 187 17.80 -14.86 2.46
C GLU A 187 17.93 -14.69 3.98
N PRO A 188 19.09 -15.04 4.58
CA PRO A 188 19.34 -14.88 6.00
C PRO A 188 19.14 -13.45 6.46
N ALA A 189 18.42 -13.26 7.58
CA ALA A 189 18.02 -11.95 8.06
C ALA A 189 18.16 -11.77 9.58
N GLU A 190 18.50 -10.56 9.98
CA GLU A 190 18.41 -10.06 11.34
C GLU A 190 17.20 -9.12 11.47
N LEU A 191 16.36 -9.33 12.48
CA LEU A 191 15.17 -8.50 12.75
C LEU A 191 15.44 -7.44 13.80
N SER A 192 15.15 -6.20 13.48
CA SER A 192 15.04 -5.09 14.42
C SER A 192 13.60 -4.60 14.49
N ILE A 193 13.12 -4.31 15.71
CA ILE A 193 11.76 -3.81 15.96
C ILE A 193 11.85 -2.39 16.50
N ALA A 194 11.07 -1.49 15.92
CA ALA A 194 10.97 -0.12 16.37
C ALA A 194 9.50 0.27 16.63
N ARG A 195 9.30 1.13 17.60
CA ARG A 195 8.04 1.79 17.88
C ARG A 195 8.33 3.23 18.28
N ILE A 196 7.69 4.17 17.59
CA ILE A 196 7.79 5.60 17.93
C ILE A 196 6.37 6.17 18.03
N LYS A 197 6.20 7.19 18.87
CA LYS A 197 4.98 7.98 18.90
C LYS A 197 5.14 9.18 17.98
N THR A 198 4.12 9.42 17.16
CA THR A 198 4.02 10.68 16.41
C THR A 198 3.37 11.76 17.24
N ASP A 199 3.48 13.03 16.82
CA ASP A 199 2.51 14.05 17.22
C ASP A 199 1.20 13.76 16.45
N PRO A 200 0.14 13.28 17.11
CA PRO A 200 -1.07 12.83 16.42
C PRO A 200 -1.81 13.98 15.73
N LEU A 201 -1.58 15.21 16.14
CA LEU A 201 -2.30 16.38 15.62
C LEU A 201 -1.76 16.85 14.27
N THR A 202 -0.63 16.32 13.82
CA THR A 202 0.00 16.73 12.54
C THR A 202 -0.56 15.95 11.35
N PRO A 203 -0.50 14.58 11.31
CA PRO A 203 -0.95 13.81 10.15
C PRO A 203 -2.36 13.22 10.30
N ILE A 204 -2.95 13.17 11.50
CA ILE A 204 -4.18 12.44 11.76
C ILE A 204 -5.23 13.35 12.37
N LYS A 205 -6.49 13.14 11.98
CA LYS A 205 -7.63 13.85 12.55
C LYS A 205 -8.77 12.88 12.85
N ASP A 206 -9.14 12.75 14.12
CA ASP A 206 -10.40 12.14 14.52
C ASP A 206 -11.47 13.22 14.67
N LYS A 207 -12.58 13.08 13.91
CA LYS A 207 -13.71 14.02 13.96
C LYS A 207 -14.74 13.65 15.02
N ARG A 208 -14.65 12.46 15.61
CA ARG A 208 -15.59 11.94 16.62
C ARG A 208 -15.16 12.31 18.03
N LYS A 209 -16.10 12.22 18.98
CA LYS A 209 -15.83 12.41 20.41
C LYS A 209 -16.19 11.15 21.18
N PRO A 210 -15.37 10.67 22.15
CA PRO A 210 -14.04 11.20 22.48
C PRO A 210 -13.03 10.95 21.36
N ILE A 211 -12.01 11.81 21.24
CA ILE A 211 -10.91 11.61 20.29
C ILE A 211 -10.08 10.39 20.72
N VAL A 212 -9.94 9.41 19.82
CA VAL A 212 -9.15 8.20 20.03
C VAL A 212 -8.25 7.98 18.82
N ILE A 213 -6.95 8.14 18.99
CA ILE A 213 -5.95 8.04 17.93
C ILE A 213 -4.86 7.07 18.35
N ASP A 214 -4.49 6.14 17.46
CA ASP A 214 -3.28 5.34 17.61
C ASP A 214 -2.08 6.15 17.14
N GLU A 215 -1.33 6.69 18.09
CA GLU A 215 -0.17 7.56 17.84
C GLU A 215 1.09 6.78 17.41
N ASP A 216 1.03 5.45 17.48
CA ASP A 216 2.22 4.63 17.30
C ASP A 216 2.50 4.33 15.82
N ILE A 217 3.70 4.66 15.37
CA ILE A 217 4.31 4.04 14.19
C ILE A 217 5.12 2.85 14.65
N ARG A 218 4.86 1.69 14.08
CA ARG A 218 5.56 0.44 14.34
C ARG A 218 6.31 0.02 13.10
N ALA A 219 7.55 -0.44 13.26
CA ALA A 219 8.35 -0.91 12.14
C ALA A 219 9.10 -2.20 12.48
N LEU A 220 9.18 -3.08 11.51
CA LEU A 220 10.08 -4.22 11.47
C LEU A 220 11.11 -3.94 10.39
N LEU A 221 12.38 -3.99 10.74
CA LEU A 221 13.49 -3.79 9.81
C LEU A 221 14.29 -5.07 9.71
N PHE A 222 14.41 -5.59 8.49
CA PHE A 222 15.14 -6.80 8.18
C PHE A 222 16.44 -6.44 7.46
N ARG A 223 17.56 -6.92 8.01
CA ARG A 223 18.90 -6.68 7.49
C ARG A 223 19.59 -7.99 7.19
N ARG A 224 20.47 -7.96 6.20
CA ARG A 224 21.45 -9.04 5.99
C ARG A 224 22.52 -9.03 7.10
N PRO A 225 23.30 -10.10 7.24
CA PRO A 225 24.43 -10.13 8.18
C PRO A 225 25.46 -9.00 7.95
N ASP A 226 25.58 -8.48 6.73
CA ASP A 226 26.43 -7.34 6.38
C ASP A 226 25.82 -5.98 6.70
N GLN A 227 24.64 -5.97 7.35
CA GLN A 227 23.86 -4.81 7.76
C GLN A 227 23.15 -4.06 6.62
N SER A 228 23.27 -4.49 5.37
CA SER A 228 22.43 -3.96 4.29
C SER A 228 20.95 -4.33 4.49
N VAL A 229 20.03 -3.46 4.06
CA VAL A 229 18.61 -3.65 4.30
C VAL A 229 18.00 -4.55 3.24
N ILE A 230 17.29 -5.61 3.67
CA ILE A 230 16.44 -6.45 2.82
C ILE A 230 15.11 -5.74 2.60
N GLY A 231 14.49 -5.30 3.68
CA GLY A 231 13.23 -4.57 3.61
C GLY A 231 12.73 -4.10 4.97
N THR A 232 11.67 -3.29 4.91
CA THR A 232 11.02 -2.70 6.08
C THR A 232 9.52 -2.92 6.00
N LEU A 233 8.91 -3.36 7.11
CA LEU A 233 7.46 -3.36 7.26
C LEU A 233 7.10 -2.21 8.19
N VAL A 234 6.19 -1.33 7.75
CA VAL A 234 5.71 -0.18 8.52
C VAL A 234 4.22 -0.33 8.77
N ASN A 235 3.79 -0.15 10.02
CA ASN A 235 2.37 -0.09 10.40
C ASN A 235 2.06 1.25 11.05
N PHE A 236 1.07 1.94 10.50
CA PHE A 236 0.60 3.23 11.02
C PHE A 236 -0.87 3.45 10.64
N GLY A 237 -1.65 3.97 11.59
CA GLY A 237 -3.09 4.24 11.42
C GLY A 237 -3.34 5.60 10.79
N ILE A 238 -3.46 5.64 9.46
CA ILE A 238 -3.84 6.83 8.70
C ILE A 238 -4.67 6.43 7.49
N HIS A 239 -5.69 7.23 7.14
CA HIS A 239 -6.41 7.11 5.87
C HIS A 239 -5.50 7.45 4.68
N VAL A 240 -5.57 6.64 3.63
CA VAL A 240 -4.80 6.82 2.40
C VAL A 240 -5.70 7.53 1.39
N GLU A 241 -5.83 8.86 1.54
CA GLU A 241 -6.78 9.72 0.83
C GLU A 241 -6.27 11.15 0.61
N LEU A 242 -4.96 11.34 0.42
CA LEU A 242 -4.35 12.67 0.33
C LEU A 242 -4.73 13.39 -0.97
N ALA A 243 -4.87 12.67 -2.08
CA ALA A 243 -5.23 13.25 -3.37
C ALA A 243 -6.68 13.74 -3.42
N TRP A 244 -7.57 13.19 -2.55
CA TRP A 244 -8.93 13.66 -2.27
C TRP A 244 -9.93 13.43 -3.42
N ASP A 245 -11.17 13.84 -3.20
CA ASP A 245 -12.38 13.47 -3.96
C ASP A 245 -12.44 13.97 -5.42
N LYS A 246 -11.66 14.98 -5.78
CA LYS A 246 -11.57 15.53 -7.14
C LYS A 246 -10.46 14.91 -7.99
N ASN A 247 -9.65 14.03 -7.40
CA ASN A 247 -8.61 13.36 -8.16
C ASN A 247 -9.21 12.28 -9.07
N LEU A 248 -8.84 12.31 -10.35
CA LEU A 248 -9.25 11.34 -11.37
C LEU A 248 -8.06 10.50 -11.88
N LEU A 249 -6.93 10.53 -11.17
CA LEU A 249 -5.76 9.73 -11.52
C LEU A 249 -5.59 8.59 -10.53
N LEU A 250 -5.33 7.39 -11.03
CA LEU A 250 -4.91 6.28 -10.17
C LEU A 250 -3.55 6.63 -9.54
N THR A 251 -3.41 6.42 -8.24
CA THR A 251 -2.18 6.65 -7.50
C THR A 251 -2.15 5.81 -6.23
N SER A 252 -0.95 5.39 -5.83
CA SER A 252 -0.72 4.72 -4.54
C SER A 252 -0.80 5.68 -3.33
N ASP A 253 -0.97 6.99 -3.58
CA ASP A 253 -1.17 8.03 -2.58
C ASP A 253 -0.11 7.98 -1.46
N ILE A 254 -0.50 8.22 -0.19
CA ILE A 254 0.40 8.21 0.98
C ILE A 254 1.19 6.89 1.07
N ALA A 255 0.58 5.74 0.75
CA ALA A 255 1.23 4.44 0.84
C ALA A 255 2.47 4.37 -0.07
N GLY A 256 2.35 4.87 -1.32
CA GLY A 256 3.47 4.97 -2.25
C GLY A 256 4.54 5.95 -1.79
N TYR A 257 4.14 7.16 -1.38
CA TYR A 257 5.09 8.16 -0.88
C TYR A 257 5.87 7.65 0.33
N LEU A 258 5.21 6.94 1.25
CA LEU A 258 5.88 6.36 2.41
C LEU A 258 6.86 5.26 1.99
N ARG A 259 6.44 4.33 1.13
CA ARG A 259 7.31 3.25 0.66
C ARG A 259 8.59 3.82 0.02
N ASN A 260 8.43 4.76 -0.91
CA ASN A 260 9.55 5.39 -1.61
C ASN A 260 10.42 6.21 -0.65
N GLY A 261 9.79 6.97 0.27
CA GLY A 261 10.52 7.73 1.28
C GLY A 261 11.37 6.87 2.20
N VAL A 262 10.89 5.69 2.60
CA VAL A 262 11.67 4.74 3.43
C VAL A 262 12.75 4.04 2.62
N SER A 263 12.44 3.59 1.40
CA SER A 263 13.39 2.81 0.58
C SER A 263 14.44 3.69 -0.08
N GLU A 264 14.02 4.77 -0.74
CA GLU A 264 14.87 5.58 -1.63
C GLU A 264 15.33 6.89 -0.97
N GLY A 265 14.50 7.44 -0.09
CA GLY A 265 14.75 8.69 0.61
C GLY A 265 13.72 9.77 0.31
N ILE A 266 13.80 10.84 1.07
CA ILE A 266 12.90 11.98 0.95
C ILE A 266 13.59 13.08 0.14
N TYR A 267 12.94 13.46 -0.95
CA TYR A 267 13.36 14.53 -1.83
C TYR A 267 12.44 15.74 -1.70
N TYR A 268 13.00 16.93 -1.74
CA TYR A 268 12.27 18.18 -1.82
C TYR A 268 13.00 19.11 -2.80
N ASP A 269 12.27 19.65 -3.79
CA ASP A 269 12.84 20.43 -4.91
C ASP A 269 13.98 19.69 -5.63
N ASN A 270 13.85 18.39 -5.87
CA ASN A 270 14.84 17.48 -6.44
C ASN A 270 16.15 17.35 -5.62
N GLU A 271 16.18 17.86 -4.39
CA GLU A 271 17.28 17.67 -3.48
C GLU A 271 16.98 16.59 -2.46
N LEU A 272 17.92 15.66 -2.25
CA LEU A 272 17.82 14.63 -1.21
C LEU A 272 17.90 15.28 0.17
N ARG A 273 16.81 15.22 0.94
CA ARG A 273 16.73 15.76 2.31
C ARG A 273 17.01 14.72 3.38
N MET A 274 16.59 13.48 3.11
CA MET A 274 16.83 12.35 3.99
C MET A 274 17.13 11.12 3.14
N PRO A 275 18.25 10.44 3.34
CA PRO A 275 18.55 9.20 2.62
C PRO A 275 17.57 8.08 3.04
N GLY A 276 17.20 7.24 2.08
CA GLY A 276 16.43 6.04 2.34
C GLY A 276 17.25 4.97 3.06
N LEU A 277 16.56 3.98 3.58
CA LEU A 277 17.16 2.82 4.24
C LEU A 277 17.62 1.76 3.23
N GLY A 278 17.10 1.80 2.01
CA GLY A 278 17.23 0.75 1.00
C GLY A 278 16.20 -0.37 1.21
N GLY A 279 16.31 -1.39 0.35
CA GLY A 279 15.41 -2.54 0.37
C GLY A 279 13.97 -2.21 -0.05
N THR A 280 13.07 -3.17 0.13
CA THR A 280 11.65 -3.03 -0.19
C THR A 280 10.85 -2.64 1.05
N THR A 281 9.95 -1.67 0.93
CA THR A 281 9.07 -1.26 2.04
C THR A 281 7.66 -1.76 1.83
N LEU A 282 7.09 -2.43 2.84
CA LEU A 282 5.71 -2.85 2.92
C LEU A 282 4.96 -1.98 3.92
N TRP A 283 3.86 -1.36 3.47
CA TRP A 283 2.99 -0.56 4.33
C TRP A 283 1.77 -1.38 4.77
N LEU A 284 1.48 -1.35 6.06
CA LEU A 284 0.23 -1.86 6.62
C LEU A 284 -0.53 -0.70 7.27
N THR A 285 -1.69 -0.35 6.73
CA THR A 285 -2.56 0.61 7.41
C THR A 285 -2.99 0.04 8.75
N GLY A 286 -2.98 0.88 9.78
CA GLY A 286 -3.36 0.50 11.14
C GLY A 286 -4.86 0.75 11.39
N ASN A 287 -5.16 1.20 12.61
CA ASN A 287 -6.52 1.56 12.99
C ASN A 287 -6.94 2.84 12.27
N ILE A 288 -8.01 2.74 11.49
CA ILE A 288 -8.65 3.85 10.78
C ILE A 288 -10.16 3.84 11.11
N GLY A 289 -10.82 4.99 10.98
CA GLY A 289 -12.26 5.04 11.26
C GLY A 289 -12.91 6.36 10.88
#